data_cdfb52ca844c309b4fb093a4332a351d
#
_entry.id   cdfb52ca844c309b4fb093a4332a351d
#
_cell.length_a   1.000
_cell.length_b   1.000
_cell.length_c   1.000
_cell.angle_alpha   90.00
_cell.angle_beta   90.00
_cell.angle_gamma   90.00
#
_symmetry.space_group_name_H-M   'P 1'
#
loop_
_entity.id
_entity.type
_entity.pdbx_description
1 polymer ?
#
loop_
_entity_poly.entity_id
_entity_poly.type
_entity_poly.pdbx_seq_one_letter_code
_entity_poly.pdbx_strand_id
1 'polypeptide(L)'
;MTEGGLEWKVIRLGEVGSTNTELKAMARDGAPEGTVLMADSQTGGRGRLGRSWYSDGQWGLWASVLLRPKVEPERAPFLGMIMALATARAVKSLSGLDAEIKWPNDVEVRGFKIAGILPEAGTNPYGLEWVVIGLGMNLMDPPSSFPEELRGRASSIGALGGVRLSRDGALNAVLDELADLYSCFLTGGVKDILGEISSISTVEGKRITVTAEDRSYFATALKTEPSGALSVIDDEGRLVTLLSGEVSIRRS
;
A
#
# COMPACT_ATOMS: atom_id res chain seq x y z
N MET A 1 -16.98 22.72 7.41
CA MET A 1 -15.65 22.86 7.98
C MET A 1 -15.66 22.07 9.28
N THR A 2 -15.19 20.85 9.29
CA THR A 2 -15.02 20.04 10.50
C THR A 2 -13.61 20.32 11.00
N GLU A 3 -13.50 21.12 12.06
CA GLU A 3 -12.28 21.34 12.85
C GLU A 3 -11.96 20.08 13.68
N GLY A 4 -11.68 18.97 13.04
CA GLY A 4 -11.23 17.77 13.72
C GLY A 4 -10.40 16.99 12.71
N GLY A 5 -9.08 16.96 12.91
CA GLY A 5 -8.20 16.05 12.18
C GLY A 5 -8.68 14.59 12.35
N LEU A 6 -8.33 13.73 11.45
CA LEU A 6 -8.66 12.30 11.53
C LEU A 6 -8.05 11.71 12.81
N GLU A 7 -8.90 11.20 13.70
CA GLU A 7 -8.48 10.59 14.97
C GLU A 7 -8.33 9.09 14.79
N TRP A 8 -7.16 8.54 15.15
CA TRP A 8 -6.87 7.13 15.03
C TRP A 8 -7.22 6.35 16.29
N LYS A 9 -8.08 5.34 16.16
CA LYS A 9 -8.39 4.39 17.22
C LYS A 9 -7.71 3.06 16.94
N VAL A 10 -6.56 2.80 17.56
CA VAL A 10 -5.79 1.57 17.37
C VAL A 10 -6.29 0.48 18.31
N ILE A 11 -6.73 -0.64 17.73
CA ILE A 11 -7.13 -1.87 18.40
C ILE A 11 -6.04 -2.92 18.13
N ARG A 12 -5.47 -3.47 19.19
CA ARG A 12 -4.43 -4.51 19.10
C ARG A 12 -5.04 -5.87 19.28
N LEU A 13 -4.66 -6.78 18.39
CA LEU A 13 -5.10 -8.16 18.38
C LEU A 13 -3.88 -9.07 18.52
N GLY A 14 -4.05 -10.23 19.09
CA GLY A 14 -3.05 -11.29 19.05
C GLY A 14 -2.91 -11.89 17.64
N GLU A 15 -3.07 -13.19 17.53
CA GLU A 15 -3.14 -13.87 16.23
C GLU A 15 -4.56 -13.76 15.64
N VAL A 16 -4.63 -13.44 14.34
CA VAL A 16 -5.90 -13.36 13.58
C VAL A 16 -5.76 -14.01 12.21
N GLY A 17 -6.88 -14.27 11.56
CA GLY A 17 -6.88 -14.72 10.17
C GLY A 17 -6.27 -13.64 9.26
N SER A 18 -6.85 -12.45 9.26
CA SER A 18 -6.36 -11.28 8.50
C SER A 18 -6.96 -10.01 9.07
N THR A 19 -6.12 -9.01 9.35
CA THR A 19 -6.57 -7.68 9.82
C THR A 19 -7.55 -7.01 8.86
N ASN A 20 -7.36 -7.18 7.54
CA ASN A 20 -8.32 -6.69 6.54
C ASN A 20 -9.69 -7.37 6.67
N THR A 21 -9.70 -8.69 6.87
CA THR A 21 -10.96 -9.44 6.99
C THR A 21 -11.74 -9.01 8.22
N GLU A 22 -11.05 -8.90 9.36
CA GLU A 22 -11.65 -8.44 10.63
C GLU A 22 -12.17 -7.00 10.50
N LEU A 23 -11.34 -6.09 9.96
CA LEU A 23 -11.73 -4.69 9.86
C LEU A 23 -12.87 -4.46 8.85
N LYS A 24 -12.95 -5.27 7.78
CA LYS A 24 -14.10 -5.22 6.85
C LYS A 24 -15.41 -5.68 7.54
N ALA A 25 -15.36 -6.65 8.42
CA ALA A 25 -16.53 -7.03 9.22
C ALA A 25 -16.95 -5.87 10.12
N MET A 26 -16.02 -5.29 10.85
CA MET A 26 -16.28 -4.11 11.69
C MET A 26 -16.79 -2.91 10.89
N ALA A 27 -16.28 -2.69 9.66
CA ALA A 27 -16.73 -1.60 8.81
C ALA A 27 -18.21 -1.76 8.38
N ARG A 28 -18.64 -2.99 8.08
CA ARG A 28 -20.05 -3.33 7.79
C ARG A 28 -20.96 -3.15 9.01
N ASP A 29 -20.42 -3.41 10.20
CA ASP A 29 -21.12 -3.25 11.49
C ASP A 29 -21.07 -1.78 11.98
N GLY A 30 -20.60 -0.84 11.16
CA GLY A 30 -20.66 0.59 11.44
C GLY A 30 -19.46 1.14 12.23
N ALA A 31 -18.31 0.45 12.29
CA ALA A 31 -17.10 1.02 12.87
C ALA A 31 -16.79 2.39 12.28
N PRO A 32 -16.37 3.38 13.09
CA PRO A 32 -16.09 4.73 12.62
C PRO A 32 -14.81 4.78 11.76
N GLU A 33 -14.73 5.81 10.90
CA GLU A 33 -13.50 6.20 10.23
C GLU A 33 -12.37 6.40 11.25
N GLY A 34 -11.13 6.09 10.87
CA GLY A 34 -9.98 6.15 11.77
C GLY A 34 -9.81 4.89 12.65
N THR A 35 -10.69 3.88 12.53
CA THR A 35 -10.45 2.59 13.20
C THR A 35 -9.28 1.87 12.56
N VAL A 36 -8.32 1.44 13.39
CA VAL A 36 -7.09 0.74 12.97
C VAL A 36 -7.01 -0.59 13.72
N LEU A 37 -6.81 -1.68 13.01
CA LEU A 37 -6.44 -2.97 13.62
C LEU A 37 -4.96 -3.24 13.39
N MET A 38 -4.26 -3.67 14.44
CA MET A 38 -2.89 -4.18 14.38
C MET A 38 -2.84 -5.56 15.02
N ALA A 39 -2.31 -6.56 14.32
CA ALA A 39 -2.17 -7.92 14.83
C ALA A 39 -0.71 -8.29 15.13
N ASP A 40 -0.51 -9.25 16.04
CA ASP A 40 0.80 -9.81 16.33
C ASP A 40 1.26 -10.76 15.22
N SER A 41 0.33 -11.55 14.68
CA SER A 41 0.56 -12.43 13.54
C SER A 41 -0.74 -12.64 12.75
N GLN A 42 -0.62 -13.11 11.51
CA GLN A 42 -1.76 -13.48 10.68
C GLN A 42 -1.59 -14.88 10.12
N THR A 43 -2.59 -15.75 10.33
CA THR A 43 -2.60 -17.12 9.78
C THR A 43 -3.08 -17.18 8.33
N GLY A 44 -3.73 -16.13 7.86
CA GLY A 44 -4.28 -15.99 6.50
C GLY A 44 -3.98 -14.61 5.93
N GLY A 45 -2.74 -14.11 6.10
CA GLY A 45 -2.30 -12.84 5.53
C GLY A 45 -2.51 -12.84 4.02
N ARG A 46 -3.09 -11.76 3.48
CA ARG A 46 -3.52 -11.67 2.08
C ARG A 46 -2.74 -10.62 1.30
N GLY A 47 -2.36 -11.00 0.10
CA GLY A 47 -1.91 -10.09 -0.95
C GLY A 47 -2.95 -9.97 -2.07
N ARG A 48 -2.62 -9.25 -3.13
CA ARG A 48 -3.45 -9.12 -4.33
C ARG A 48 -3.51 -10.44 -5.11
N LEU A 49 -4.57 -10.59 -5.92
CA LEU A 49 -4.77 -11.72 -6.83
C LEU A 49 -4.68 -13.09 -6.13
N GLY A 50 -5.20 -13.18 -4.89
CA GLY A 50 -5.21 -14.42 -4.12
C GLY A 50 -3.86 -14.87 -3.55
N ARG A 51 -2.82 -14.06 -3.65
CA ARG A 51 -1.52 -14.37 -3.05
C ARG A 51 -1.56 -14.26 -1.54
N SER A 52 -0.70 -15.03 -0.87
CA SER A 52 -0.47 -14.91 0.56
C SER A 52 0.51 -13.76 0.86
N TRP A 53 0.34 -13.14 2.02
CA TRP A 53 1.32 -12.27 2.64
C TRP A 53 1.94 -13.00 3.84
N TYR A 54 3.26 -13.16 3.84
CA TYR A 54 3.96 -13.76 4.95
C TYR A 54 3.94 -12.81 6.15
N SER A 55 3.31 -13.23 7.23
CA SER A 55 3.05 -12.41 8.43
C SER A 55 3.15 -13.22 9.71
N ASP A 56 4.13 -14.11 9.74
CA ASP A 56 4.43 -14.94 10.90
C ASP A 56 5.27 -14.14 11.93
N GLY A 57 4.76 -14.07 13.16
CA GLY A 57 5.42 -13.40 14.27
C GLY A 57 5.38 -11.87 14.28
N GLN A 58 6.05 -11.32 15.30
CA GLN A 58 6.03 -9.87 15.62
C GLN A 58 7.18 -9.07 14.96
N TRP A 59 7.78 -9.60 13.90
CA TRP A 59 8.93 -8.98 13.24
C TRP A 59 8.53 -7.84 12.30
N GLY A 60 7.29 -7.81 11.88
CA GLY A 60 6.73 -6.84 10.98
C GLY A 60 5.52 -6.11 11.56
N LEU A 61 5.00 -5.18 10.81
CA LEU A 61 3.75 -4.46 11.08
C LEU A 61 2.65 -5.02 10.18
N TRP A 62 1.65 -5.60 10.82
CA TRP A 62 0.45 -6.16 10.18
C TRP A 62 -0.74 -5.34 10.64
N ALA A 63 -1.14 -4.38 9.84
CA ALA A 63 -2.18 -3.44 10.21
C ALA A 63 -3.18 -3.21 9.07
N SER A 64 -4.38 -2.77 9.43
CA SER A 64 -5.40 -2.32 8.50
C SER A 64 -6.05 -1.04 9.03
N VAL A 65 -6.36 -0.11 8.13
CA VAL A 65 -6.94 1.19 8.42
C VAL A 65 -8.30 1.30 7.75
N LEU A 66 -9.31 1.81 8.44
CA LEU A 66 -10.64 2.08 7.92
C LEU A 66 -10.80 3.57 7.59
N LEU A 67 -11.14 3.86 6.34
CA LEU A 67 -11.50 5.18 5.86
C LEU A 67 -12.93 5.19 5.30
N ARG A 68 -13.61 6.35 5.39
CA ARG A 68 -14.97 6.56 4.85
C ARG A 68 -15.04 7.84 4.00
N PRO A 69 -14.24 7.91 2.92
CA PRO A 69 -14.18 9.12 2.11
C PRO A 69 -15.49 9.35 1.34
N LYS A 70 -15.90 10.60 1.26
CA LYS A 70 -17.01 11.01 0.40
C LYS A 70 -16.50 11.31 -1.01
N VAL A 71 -16.13 10.27 -1.74
CA VAL A 71 -15.60 10.35 -3.11
C VAL A 71 -16.23 9.25 -3.98
N GLU A 72 -16.12 9.41 -5.31
CA GLU A 72 -16.59 8.39 -6.25
C GLU A 72 -15.82 7.07 -6.06
N PRO A 73 -16.48 5.90 -6.22
CA PRO A 73 -15.87 4.58 -6.02
C PRO A 73 -14.60 4.33 -6.85
N GLU A 74 -14.53 4.92 -8.04
CA GLU A 74 -13.39 4.81 -8.96
C GLU A 74 -12.11 5.42 -8.39
N ARG A 75 -12.22 6.26 -7.36
CA ARG A 75 -11.09 6.87 -6.66
C ARG A 75 -10.58 6.05 -5.47
N ALA A 76 -11.30 5.00 -5.09
CA ALA A 76 -10.89 4.14 -3.96
C ALA A 76 -9.51 3.49 -4.14
N PRO A 77 -9.09 3.01 -5.33
CA PRO A 77 -7.75 2.44 -5.51
C PRO A 77 -6.62 3.44 -5.27
N PHE A 78 -6.85 4.74 -5.51
CA PHE A 78 -5.85 5.79 -5.27
C PHE A 78 -5.48 5.91 -3.79
N LEU A 79 -6.39 5.57 -2.86
CA LEU A 79 -6.09 5.52 -1.43
C LEU A 79 -5.01 4.48 -1.09
N GLY A 80 -4.90 3.41 -1.89
CA GLY A 80 -3.78 2.48 -1.79
C GLY A 80 -2.44 3.12 -2.15
N MET A 81 -2.42 3.99 -3.16
CA MET A 81 -1.22 4.74 -3.55
C MET A 81 -0.85 5.81 -2.50
N ILE A 82 -1.86 6.45 -1.90
CA ILE A 82 -1.67 7.38 -0.77
C ILE A 82 -1.04 6.65 0.42
N MET A 83 -1.52 5.46 0.77
CA MET A 83 -0.91 4.63 1.83
C MET A 83 0.53 4.21 1.46
N ALA A 84 0.80 3.91 0.19
CA ALA A 84 2.17 3.60 -0.26
C ALA A 84 3.11 4.80 -0.10
N LEU A 85 2.65 6.00 -0.44
CA LEU A 85 3.41 7.24 -0.25
C LEU A 85 3.62 7.54 1.24
N ALA A 86 2.58 7.43 2.07
CA ALA A 86 2.68 7.58 3.52
C ALA A 86 3.72 6.60 4.11
N THR A 87 3.69 5.33 3.66
CA THR A 87 4.66 4.33 4.07
C THR A 87 6.08 4.70 3.64
N ALA A 88 6.27 5.17 2.41
CA ALA A 88 7.60 5.58 1.91
C ALA A 88 8.17 6.76 2.70
N ARG A 89 7.35 7.78 3.00
CA ARG A 89 7.76 8.92 3.83
C ARG A 89 8.10 8.49 5.27
N ALA A 90 7.28 7.63 5.89
CA ALA A 90 7.55 7.09 7.21
C ALA A 90 8.86 6.28 7.24
N VAL A 91 9.15 5.47 6.22
CA VAL A 91 10.43 4.74 6.10
C VAL A 91 11.60 5.72 6.05
N LYS A 92 11.50 6.79 5.25
CA LYS A 92 12.54 7.82 5.17
C LYS A 92 12.76 8.51 6.52
N SER A 93 11.70 8.90 7.20
CA SER A 93 11.76 9.56 8.51
C SER A 93 12.39 8.67 9.58
N LEU A 94 11.98 7.39 9.62
CA LEU A 94 12.40 6.44 10.67
C LEU A 94 13.80 5.87 10.48
N SER A 95 14.26 5.72 9.24
CA SER A 95 15.48 4.96 8.92
C SER A 95 16.48 5.70 8.05
N GLY A 96 16.10 6.83 7.47
CA GLY A 96 16.92 7.53 6.49
C GLY A 96 16.98 6.85 5.12
N LEU A 97 16.37 5.67 4.94
CA LEU A 97 16.37 4.96 3.66
C LEU A 97 15.43 5.63 2.66
N ASP A 98 15.87 5.72 1.41
CA ASP A 98 15.03 6.15 0.31
C ASP A 98 14.16 4.98 -0.14
N ALA A 99 12.85 5.11 0.10
CA ALA A 99 11.86 4.15 -0.34
C ALA A 99 11.21 4.61 -1.64
N GLU A 100 10.93 3.65 -2.51
CA GLU A 100 10.35 3.85 -3.84
C GLU A 100 9.02 3.11 -3.93
N ILE A 101 8.11 3.59 -4.77
CA ILE A 101 6.81 2.96 -5.00
C ILE A 101 6.85 2.18 -6.30
N LYS A 102 6.55 0.89 -6.20
CA LYS A 102 6.28 0.04 -7.36
C LYS A 102 4.79 -0.16 -7.52
N TRP A 103 4.26 0.46 -8.57
CA TRP A 103 2.84 0.30 -8.90
C TRP A 103 2.46 -1.19 -8.98
N PRO A 104 1.29 -1.56 -8.48
CA PRO A 104 0.26 -0.67 -7.93
C PRO A 104 0.28 -0.55 -6.40
N ASN A 105 1.11 -1.30 -5.66
CA ASN A 105 0.87 -1.50 -4.24
C ASN A 105 2.10 -1.89 -3.41
N ASP A 106 3.30 -1.83 -3.97
CA ASP A 106 4.50 -2.25 -3.28
C ASP A 106 5.38 -1.04 -2.93
N VAL A 107 6.00 -1.08 -1.76
CA VAL A 107 7.07 -0.17 -1.37
C VAL A 107 8.37 -0.94 -1.33
N GLU A 108 9.37 -0.42 -2.05
CA GLU A 108 10.67 -1.05 -2.21
C GLU A 108 11.79 -0.13 -1.67
N VAL A 109 12.87 -0.74 -1.20
CA VAL A 109 14.14 -0.06 -0.88
C VAL A 109 15.25 -0.84 -1.57
N ARG A 110 16.03 -0.16 -2.40
CA ARG A 110 17.12 -0.78 -3.17
C ARG A 110 16.65 -2.00 -3.99
N GLY A 111 15.41 -1.96 -4.49
CA GLY A 111 14.81 -3.03 -5.28
C GLY A 111 14.28 -4.23 -4.47
N PHE A 112 14.33 -4.17 -3.13
CA PHE A 112 13.71 -5.18 -2.26
C PHE A 112 12.37 -4.68 -1.74
N LYS A 113 11.33 -5.50 -1.88
CA LYS A 113 10.03 -5.20 -1.31
C LYS A 113 10.10 -5.21 0.22
N ILE A 114 9.74 -4.08 0.85
CA ILE A 114 9.69 -3.91 2.30
C ILE A 114 8.26 -3.77 2.81
N ALA A 115 7.32 -3.34 1.95
CA ALA A 115 5.92 -3.28 2.33
C ALA A 115 5.00 -3.59 1.15
N GLY A 116 3.79 -4.03 1.47
CA GLY A 116 2.69 -4.25 0.53
C GLY A 116 1.39 -3.68 1.06
N ILE A 117 0.65 -3.04 0.18
CA ILE A 117 -0.61 -2.36 0.50
C ILE A 117 -1.77 -3.10 -0.18
N LEU A 118 -2.86 -3.33 0.54
CA LEU A 118 -4.04 -4.02 0.02
C LEU A 118 -5.31 -3.21 0.33
N PRO A 119 -5.71 -2.28 -0.56
CA PRO A 119 -6.99 -1.60 -0.42
C PRO A 119 -8.14 -2.53 -0.84
N GLU A 120 -9.21 -2.55 -0.05
CA GLU A 120 -10.47 -3.22 -0.33
C GLU A 120 -11.61 -2.26 0.01
N ALA A 121 -12.54 -2.08 -0.92
CA ALA A 121 -13.64 -1.15 -0.78
C ALA A 121 -14.99 -1.86 -0.63
N GLY A 122 -15.90 -1.23 0.10
CA GLY A 122 -17.31 -1.58 0.15
C GLY A 122 -18.15 -0.44 -0.44
N THR A 123 -19.14 -0.82 -1.24
CA THR A 123 -20.08 0.13 -1.86
C THR A 123 -21.50 -0.22 -1.45
N ASN A 124 -22.38 0.78 -1.50
CA ASN A 124 -23.81 0.62 -1.35
C ASN A 124 -24.52 1.34 -2.54
N PRO A 125 -25.86 1.35 -2.65
CA PRO A 125 -26.57 2.02 -3.73
C PRO A 125 -26.29 3.53 -3.86
N TYR A 126 -25.68 4.15 -2.85
CA TYR A 126 -25.37 5.59 -2.82
C TYR A 126 -23.90 5.89 -3.13
N GLY A 127 -23.05 4.87 -3.36
CA GLY A 127 -21.65 5.02 -3.71
C GLY A 127 -20.67 4.29 -2.80
N LEU A 128 -19.48 4.87 -2.62
CA LEU A 128 -18.44 4.32 -1.76
C LEU A 128 -18.83 4.47 -0.28
N GLU A 129 -18.86 3.36 0.43
CA GLU A 129 -19.23 3.35 1.85
C GLU A 129 -18.02 3.36 2.76
N TRP A 130 -17.01 2.56 2.44
CA TRP A 130 -15.76 2.45 3.19
C TRP A 130 -14.63 1.90 2.33
N VAL A 131 -13.41 2.20 2.75
CA VAL A 131 -12.18 1.57 2.25
C VAL A 131 -11.39 1.05 3.43
N VAL A 132 -11.07 -0.24 3.43
CA VAL A 132 -10.12 -0.87 4.35
C VAL A 132 -8.81 -1.02 3.61
N ILE A 133 -7.74 -0.46 4.17
CA ILE A 133 -6.41 -0.49 3.56
C ILE A 133 -5.49 -1.32 4.46
N GLY A 134 -5.14 -2.52 4.01
CA GLY A 134 -4.14 -3.35 4.66
C GLY A 134 -2.72 -2.87 4.37
N LEU A 135 -1.90 -2.87 5.41
CA LEU A 135 -0.47 -2.62 5.37
C LEU A 135 0.27 -3.80 5.98
N GLY A 136 1.06 -4.49 5.16
CA GLY A 136 2.09 -5.40 5.61
C GLY A 136 3.47 -4.74 5.43
N MET A 137 4.24 -4.58 6.51
CA MET A 137 5.54 -3.91 6.46
C MET A 137 6.60 -4.73 7.21
N ASN A 138 7.65 -5.10 6.53
CA ASN A 138 8.75 -5.88 7.07
C ASN A 138 9.69 -4.96 7.87
N LEU A 139 9.64 -5.02 9.20
CA LEU A 139 10.43 -4.13 10.05
C LEU A 139 11.80 -4.70 10.39
N MET A 140 11.82 -5.92 10.93
CA MET A 140 13.01 -6.47 11.58
C MET A 140 13.43 -7.86 11.09
N ASP A 141 12.63 -8.45 10.19
CA ASP A 141 12.92 -9.82 9.72
C ASP A 141 14.28 -9.90 9.06
N PRO A 142 15.16 -10.80 9.49
CA PRO A 142 16.38 -11.10 8.74
C PRO A 142 15.97 -11.74 7.40
N PRO A 143 16.66 -11.47 6.28
CA PRO A 143 16.31 -12.04 4.97
C PRO A 143 16.25 -13.57 4.96
N SER A 144 16.97 -14.25 5.88
CA SER A 144 16.96 -15.69 6.04
C SER A 144 15.66 -16.26 6.63
N SER A 145 14.83 -15.44 7.32
CA SER A 145 13.55 -15.86 7.90
C SER A 145 12.43 -15.94 6.86
N PHE A 146 12.60 -15.28 5.72
CA PHE A 146 11.59 -15.33 4.66
C PHE A 146 11.55 -16.71 3.98
N PRO A 147 10.36 -17.16 3.56
CA PRO A 147 10.22 -18.31 2.66
C PRO A 147 11.15 -18.21 1.45
N GLU A 148 11.61 -19.34 0.94
CA GLU A 148 12.63 -19.38 -0.10
C GLU A 148 12.25 -18.57 -1.36
N GLU A 149 10.99 -18.62 -1.74
CA GLU A 149 10.44 -17.88 -2.89
C GLU A 149 10.46 -16.36 -2.73
N LEU A 150 10.58 -15.85 -1.48
CA LEU A 150 10.67 -14.42 -1.19
C LEU A 150 12.12 -13.95 -1.01
N ARG A 151 13.07 -14.87 -0.80
CA ARG A 151 14.48 -14.52 -0.66
C ARG A 151 15.01 -13.88 -1.94
N GLY A 152 15.75 -12.78 -1.80
CA GLY A 152 16.24 -12.01 -2.94
C GLY A 152 15.20 -11.07 -3.58
N ARG A 153 13.93 -11.10 -3.12
CA ARG A 153 12.86 -10.18 -3.57
C ARG A 153 12.31 -9.31 -2.46
N ALA A 154 12.30 -9.81 -1.23
CA ALA A 154 11.86 -9.09 -0.05
C ALA A 154 13.01 -8.87 0.94
N SER A 155 12.90 -7.83 1.73
CA SER A 155 13.81 -7.54 2.84
C SER A 155 13.05 -6.79 3.93
N SER A 156 13.71 -6.45 5.02
CA SER A 156 13.18 -5.62 6.09
C SER A 156 13.96 -4.31 6.21
N ILE A 157 13.33 -3.31 6.79
CA ILE A 157 13.95 -2.00 7.02
C ILE A 157 15.19 -2.16 7.93
N GLY A 158 15.07 -2.98 8.98
CA GLY A 158 16.18 -3.25 9.89
C GLY A 158 17.38 -3.91 9.20
N ALA A 159 17.14 -4.86 8.28
CA ALA A 159 18.21 -5.50 7.53
C ALA A 159 18.92 -4.56 6.54
N LEU A 160 18.16 -3.62 5.93
CA LEU A 160 18.70 -2.68 4.94
C LEU A 160 19.32 -1.43 5.56
N GLY A 161 18.77 -0.95 6.68
CA GLY A 161 19.16 0.30 7.32
C GLY A 161 19.93 0.15 8.63
N GLY A 162 20.01 -1.05 9.19
CA GLY A 162 20.68 -1.30 10.47
C GLY A 162 19.98 -0.67 11.69
N VAL A 163 18.71 -0.22 11.52
CA VAL A 163 17.93 0.41 12.57
C VAL A 163 16.95 -0.56 13.21
N ARG A 164 16.71 -0.39 14.51
CA ARG A 164 15.64 -1.13 15.22
C ARG A 164 14.40 -0.26 15.29
N LEU A 165 13.31 -0.74 14.71
CA LEU A 165 12.03 -0.07 14.72
C LEU A 165 11.04 -0.83 15.60
N SER A 166 10.29 -0.09 16.43
CA SER A 166 9.14 -0.65 17.12
C SER A 166 7.93 -0.64 16.19
N ARG A 167 7.06 -1.62 16.37
CA ARG A 167 5.82 -1.73 15.59
C ARG A 167 4.91 -0.51 15.79
N ASP A 168 4.79 -0.05 17.05
CA ASP A 168 4.00 1.14 17.38
C ASP A 168 4.62 2.41 16.78
N GLY A 169 5.93 2.57 16.85
CA GLY A 169 6.61 3.71 16.23
C GLY A 169 6.43 3.74 14.72
N ALA A 170 6.55 2.57 14.08
CA ALA A 170 6.32 2.46 12.64
C ALA A 170 4.85 2.74 12.26
N LEU A 171 3.90 2.18 13.02
CA LEU A 171 2.48 2.45 12.78
C LEU A 171 2.15 3.94 12.93
N ASN A 172 2.58 4.57 14.02
CA ASN A 172 2.29 5.99 14.26
C ASN A 172 2.86 6.87 13.15
N ALA A 173 4.11 6.64 12.75
CA ALA A 173 4.72 7.41 11.65
C ALA A 173 3.95 7.27 10.33
N VAL A 174 3.46 6.06 10.01
CA VAL A 174 2.63 5.86 8.82
C VAL A 174 1.27 6.54 8.96
N LEU A 175 0.65 6.48 10.13
CA LEU A 175 -0.66 7.10 10.38
C LEU A 175 -0.61 8.62 10.34
N ASP A 176 0.46 9.23 10.83
CA ASP A 176 0.68 10.68 10.77
C ASP A 176 0.78 11.14 9.31
N GLU A 177 1.63 10.49 8.50
CA GLU A 177 1.77 10.79 7.07
C GLU A 177 0.48 10.52 6.30
N LEU A 178 -0.24 9.45 6.66
CA LEU A 178 -1.53 9.11 6.02
C LEU A 178 -2.58 10.17 6.33
N ALA A 179 -2.66 10.69 7.55
CA ALA A 179 -3.61 11.74 7.92
C ALA A 179 -3.43 12.99 7.07
N ASP A 180 -2.18 13.44 6.90
CA ASP A 180 -1.84 14.62 6.11
C ASP A 180 -2.17 14.43 4.63
N LEU A 181 -1.76 13.29 4.05
CA LEU A 181 -2.03 12.96 2.65
C LEU A 181 -3.51 12.76 2.37
N TYR A 182 -4.23 12.12 3.30
CA TYR A 182 -5.67 11.93 3.17
C TYR A 182 -6.44 13.26 3.24
N SER A 183 -6.06 14.14 4.16
CA SER A 183 -6.59 15.50 4.21
C SER A 183 -6.33 16.26 2.91
N CYS A 184 -5.12 16.20 2.40
CA CYS A 184 -4.73 16.79 1.10
C CYS A 184 -5.59 16.21 -0.05
N PHE A 185 -5.80 14.90 -0.08
CA PHE A 185 -6.66 14.22 -1.06
C PHE A 185 -8.10 14.72 -1.01
N LEU A 186 -8.69 14.85 0.18
CA LEU A 186 -10.07 15.31 0.35
C LEU A 186 -10.27 16.78 -0.02
N THR A 187 -9.23 17.60 0.11
CA THR A 187 -9.26 19.04 -0.22
C THR A 187 -8.82 19.38 -1.65
N GLY A 188 -8.59 18.37 -2.48
CA GLY A 188 -8.29 18.55 -3.91
C GLY A 188 -6.81 18.53 -4.30
N GLY A 189 -5.90 18.25 -3.37
CA GLY A 189 -4.44 18.21 -3.59
C GLY A 189 -3.92 16.97 -4.33
N VAL A 190 -4.76 16.30 -5.12
CA VAL A 190 -4.39 15.07 -5.86
C VAL A 190 -3.19 15.27 -6.77
N LYS A 191 -3.05 16.45 -7.38
CA LYS A 191 -1.94 16.76 -8.29
C LYS A 191 -0.59 16.71 -7.56
N ASP A 192 -0.54 17.24 -6.35
CA ASP A 192 0.69 17.29 -5.56
C ASP A 192 1.09 15.87 -5.10
N ILE A 193 0.10 15.09 -4.64
CA ILE A 193 0.30 13.67 -4.27
C ILE A 193 0.82 12.87 -5.47
N LEU A 194 0.23 13.04 -6.66
CA LEU A 194 0.69 12.37 -7.89
C LEU A 194 2.11 12.79 -8.27
N GLY A 195 2.46 14.08 -8.11
CA GLY A 195 3.83 14.56 -8.35
C GLY A 195 4.85 13.87 -7.47
N GLU A 196 4.54 13.68 -6.19
CA GLU A 196 5.41 12.97 -5.26
C GLU A 196 5.49 11.47 -5.58
N ILE A 197 4.37 10.80 -5.85
CA ILE A 197 4.36 9.39 -6.26
C ILE A 197 5.23 9.20 -7.50
N SER A 198 5.08 10.07 -8.51
CA SER A 198 5.88 10.02 -9.73
C SER A 198 7.38 10.17 -9.46
N SER A 199 7.76 11.06 -8.52
CA SER A 199 9.18 11.32 -8.19
C SER A 199 9.89 10.11 -7.58
N ILE A 200 9.16 9.20 -6.93
CA ILE A 200 9.69 7.98 -6.30
C ILE A 200 9.15 6.69 -6.95
N SER A 201 8.55 6.80 -8.13
CA SER A 201 8.04 5.64 -8.87
C SER A 201 9.17 4.81 -9.47
N THR A 202 9.13 3.49 -9.23
CA THR A 202 10.10 2.59 -9.87
C THR A 202 9.74 2.25 -11.31
N VAL A 203 8.50 2.52 -11.76
CA VAL A 203 8.01 2.06 -13.07
C VAL A 203 7.76 3.20 -14.07
N GLU A 204 7.38 4.41 -13.61
CA GLU A 204 7.07 5.52 -14.52
C GLU A 204 8.28 5.90 -15.38
N GLY A 205 8.03 6.15 -16.66
CA GLY A 205 9.07 6.42 -17.67
C GLY A 205 9.86 5.19 -18.12
N LYS A 206 9.59 4.00 -17.59
CA LYS A 206 10.37 2.79 -17.88
C LYS A 206 9.61 1.81 -18.78
N ARG A 207 10.38 1.02 -19.50
CA ARG A 207 9.86 -0.12 -20.23
C ARG A 207 9.57 -1.26 -19.26
N ILE A 208 8.35 -1.75 -19.28
CA ILE A 208 7.83 -2.76 -18.37
C ILE A 208 7.23 -3.95 -19.12
N THR A 209 7.19 -5.09 -18.46
CA THR A 209 6.30 -6.19 -18.83
C THR A 209 5.02 -6.05 -18.02
N VAL A 210 3.90 -5.96 -18.70
CA VAL A 210 2.56 -5.98 -18.10
C VAL A 210 2.06 -7.40 -18.15
N THR A 211 1.63 -7.93 -16.99
CA THR A 211 0.93 -9.22 -16.90
C THR A 211 -0.47 -8.92 -16.35
N ALA A 212 -1.48 -9.11 -17.19
CA ALA A 212 -2.87 -8.92 -16.85
C ALA A 212 -3.67 -10.13 -17.36
N GLU A 213 -4.44 -10.74 -16.48
CA GLU A 213 -5.16 -11.99 -16.77
C GLU A 213 -4.18 -13.06 -17.31
N ASP A 214 -4.43 -13.60 -18.49
CA ASP A 214 -3.62 -14.65 -19.13
C ASP A 214 -2.65 -14.10 -20.19
N ARG A 215 -2.42 -12.77 -20.22
CA ARG A 215 -1.59 -12.11 -21.24
C ARG A 215 -0.43 -11.36 -20.62
N SER A 216 0.74 -11.51 -21.27
CA SER A 216 1.90 -10.67 -20.96
C SER A 216 2.33 -9.95 -22.24
N TYR A 217 2.57 -8.64 -22.11
CA TYR A 217 3.04 -7.79 -23.22
C TYR A 217 3.97 -6.71 -22.71
N PHE A 218 4.73 -6.10 -23.63
CA PHE A 218 5.62 -4.99 -23.30
C PHE A 218 4.91 -3.65 -23.49
N ALA A 219 5.22 -2.73 -22.58
CA ALA A 219 4.73 -1.36 -22.66
C ALA A 219 5.74 -0.40 -22.03
N THR A 220 5.56 0.88 -22.30
CA THR A 220 6.24 1.94 -21.56
C THR A 220 5.24 2.55 -20.58
N ALA A 221 5.56 2.49 -19.28
CA ALA A 221 4.75 3.14 -18.24
C ALA A 221 4.87 4.66 -18.37
N LEU A 222 3.74 5.36 -18.38
CA LEU A 222 3.72 6.83 -18.52
C LEU A 222 3.59 7.50 -17.16
N LYS A 223 2.45 7.31 -16.50
CA LYS A 223 2.13 7.96 -15.23
C LYS A 223 1.02 7.22 -14.48
N THR A 224 0.98 7.43 -13.19
CA THR A 224 -0.17 7.09 -12.33
C THR A 224 -1.28 8.12 -12.50
N GLU A 225 -2.51 7.66 -12.68
CA GLU A 225 -3.69 8.51 -12.86
C GLU A 225 -4.36 8.84 -11.51
N PRO A 226 -5.24 9.87 -11.43
CA PRO A 226 -5.99 10.21 -10.22
C PRO A 226 -6.91 9.11 -9.65
N SER A 227 -7.18 8.08 -10.44
CA SER A 227 -7.90 6.87 -10.02
C SER A 227 -6.99 5.83 -9.37
N GLY A 228 -5.66 6.02 -9.42
CA GLY A 228 -4.66 5.02 -9.03
C GLY A 228 -4.29 4.05 -10.15
N ALA A 229 -4.91 4.16 -11.32
CA ALA A 229 -4.56 3.39 -12.51
C ALA A 229 -3.19 3.81 -13.06
N LEU A 230 -2.55 2.93 -13.84
CA LEU A 230 -1.30 3.24 -14.55
C LEU A 230 -1.59 3.37 -16.05
N SER A 231 -1.28 4.53 -16.61
CA SER A 231 -1.30 4.73 -18.07
C SER A 231 -0.01 4.20 -18.68
N VAL A 232 -0.14 3.41 -19.74
CA VAL A 232 1.00 2.83 -20.47
C VAL A 232 0.80 2.99 -21.99
N ILE A 233 1.90 3.00 -22.74
CA ILE A 233 1.88 2.84 -24.21
C ILE A 233 2.46 1.48 -24.56
N ASP A 234 1.71 0.66 -25.27
CA ASP A 234 2.18 -0.64 -25.77
C ASP A 234 3.10 -0.49 -27.00
N ASP A 235 3.64 -1.63 -27.49
CA ASP A 235 4.54 -1.63 -28.65
C ASP A 235 3.86 -1.27 -29.98
N GLU A 236 2.54 -1.26 -30.02
CA GLU A 236 1.75 -0.84 -31.18
C GLU A 236 1.39 0.67 -31.11
N GLY A 237 1.86 1.37 -30.07
CA GLY A 237 1.60 2.80 -29.85
C GLY A 237 0.24 3.10 -29.26
N ARG A 238 -0.50 2.12 -28.74
CA ARG A 238 -1.83 2.30 -28.14
C ARG A 238 -1.69 2.72 -26.68
N LEU A 239 -2.45 3.74 -26.31
CA LEU A 239 -2.59 4.14 -24.91
C LEU A 239 -3.54 3.16 -24.19
N VAL A 240 -3.05 2.51 -23.14
CA VAL A 240 -3.80 1.57 -22.31
C VAL A 240 -3.80 2.04 -20.86
N THR A 241 -4.95 1.99 -20.20
CA THR A 241 -5.09 2.29 -18.77
C THR A 241 -5.24 1.00 -17.99
N LEU A 242 -4.27 0.71 -17.13
CA LEU A 242 -4.24 -0.47 -16.28
C LEU A 242 -4.89 -0.15 -14.94
N LEU A 243 -6.07 -0.71 -14.68
CA LEU A 243 -6.77 -0.59 -13.39
C LEU A 243 -6.18 -1.53 -12.34
N SER A 244 -5.67 -2.68 -12.79
CA SER A 244 -5.01 -3.70 -11.99
C SER A 244 -4.03 -4.48 -12.86
N GLY A 245 -3.20 -5.31 -12.26
CA GLY A 245 -2.24 -6.15 -12.96
C GLY A 245 -0.92 -6.21 -12.22
N GLU A 246 0.04 -6.91 -12.80
CA GLU A 246 1.41 -6.94 -12.36
C GLU A 246 2.29 -6.27 -13.39
N VAL A 247 3.20 -5.46 -12.92
CA VAL A 247 4.23 -4.88 -13.76
C VAL A 247 5.60 -5.27 -13.25
N SER A 248 6.49 -5.60 -14.17
CA SER A 248 7.89 -5.85 -13.87
C SER A 248 8.78 -5.04 -14.81
N ILE A 249 9.86 -4.49 -14.27
CA ILE A 249 10.84 -3.76 -15.05
C ILE A 249 11.63 -4.80 -15.85
N ARG A 250 11.79 -4.56 -17.15
CA ARG A 250 12.71 -5.35 -17.97
C ARG A 250 14.14 -5.03 -17.52
N ARG A 251 14.83 -5.99 -16.94
CA ARG A 251 16.28 -5.89 -16.78
C ARG A 251 16.90 -6.15 -18.15
N SER A 252 17.58 -5.15 -18.68
CA SER A 252 18.40 -5.23 -19.90
C SER A 252 19.58 -6.16 -19.67
#